data_a4e9446824ae7691601ed414c3d76816
#
_entry.id   a4e9446824ae7691601ed414c3d76816
#
_cell.length_a   1.000
_cell.length_b   1.000
_cell.length_c   1.000
_cell.angle_alpha   90.00
_cell.angle_beta   90.00
_cell.angle_gamma   90.00
#
_symmetry.space_group_name_H-M   'P 1'
#
loop_
_entity.id
_entity.type
_entity.pdbx_description
1 polymer ?
#
loop_
_entity_poly.entity_id
_entity_poly.type
_entity_poly.pdbx_seq_one_letter_code
_entity_poly.pdbx_strand_id
1 'polypeptide(L)'
;MLGFGRRHAVGEHEADGEIERVYHEIRQTLRVTGVTLNLRALAAYGPLLPALWDALRPNLDTRAFEDAADRVRAEAVGAAARIGRLDAVGGLGLGESQHRQIQMALDLYHYVNPKLLVLTALARLGFDGGTVETRRGRAAAVELIDRGVPGTMYPMEMVEEGPADPEVRALFDDIQRTLARPAVNSDYRTLALWPGYLAAVWSRLKPILARQEYEWAAQGLGDTARALARDLPYPVPLTRERVTALGVDAETVDERLAEFERLLPKLALNVALFALDWTPAAALARSPFPVERRRFEADGGRR
;
A
#
# COMPACT_ATOMS: atom_id res chain seq x y z
N MET A 1 -7.10 -1.66 34.91
CA MET A 1 -6.68 -1.22 33.57
C MET A 1 -5.66 -2.23 33.08
N LEU A 2 -6.10 -3.22 32.30
CA LEU A 2 -5.21 -4.16 31.65
C LEU A 2 -4.63 -3.45 30.43
N GLY A 3 -3.33 -3.12 30.45
CA GLY A 3 -2.63 -2.54 29.34
C GLY A 3 -2.69 -3.49 28.15
N PHE A 4 -3.42 -3.12 27.10
CA PHE A 4 -3.39 -3.80 25.83
C PHE A 4 -2.00 -3.57 25.20
N GLY A 5 -1.08 -4.51 25.49
CA GLY A 5 0.23 -4.56 24.86
C GLY A 5 0.03 -4.52 23.34
N ARG A 6 0.87 -3.76 22.63
CA ARG A 6 0.90 -3.72 21.16
C ARG A 6 1.01 -5.15 20.65
N ARG A 7 -0.07 -5.66 20.03
CA ARG A 7 -0.07 -6.97 19.41
C ARG A 7 0.90 -6.93 18.23
N HIS A 8 1.77 -7.92 18.13
CA HIS A 8 2.69 -8.05 17.00
C HIS A 8 1.91 -8.41 15.73
N ALA A 9 2.38 -7.90 14.59
CA ALA A 9 1.83 -8.28 13.29
C ALA A 9 2.01 -9.80 13.09
N VAL A 10 0.97 -10.48 12.61
CA VAL A 10 1.03 -11.94 12.31
C VAL A 10 1.89 -12.17 11.07
N GLY A 11 2.94 -12.97 11.19
CA GLY A 11 3.80 -13.36 10.07
C GLY A 11 3.06 -14.20 9.03
N GLU A 12 3.47 -14.15 7.76
CA GLU A 12 2.84 -15.00 6.73
C GLU A 12 3.04 -16.51 7.02
N HIS A 13 4.17 -16.85 7.65
CA HIS A 13 4.48 -18.23 8.07
C HIS A 13 3.82 -18.64 9.41
N GLU A 14 3.25 -17.68 10.14
CA GLU A 14 2.52 -17.88 11.40
C GLU A 14 1.00 -17.90 11.16
N ALA A 15 0.57 -17.47 9.98
CA ALA A 15 -0.85 -17.41 9.63
C ALA A 15 -1.43 -18.82 9.44
N ASP A 16 -2.59 -19.06 10.05
CA ASP A 16 -3.36 -20.28 9.90
C ASP A 16 -4.84 -20.00 9.68
N GLY A 17 -5.60 -21.03 9.31
CA GLY A 17 -7.05 -20.99 9.17
C GLY A 17 -7.55 -19.79 8.33
N GLU A 18 -8.41 -18.97 8.93
CA GLU A 18 -9.01 -17.81 8.26
C GLU A 18 -7.99 -16.72 7.89
N ILE A 19 -6.94 -16.52 8.69
CA ILE A 19 -5.90 -15.53 8.40
C ILE A 19 -5.07 -15.99 7.20
N GLU A 20 -4.70 -17.27 7.13
CA GLU A 20 -3.99 -17.83 5.97
C GLU A 20 -4.82 -17.68 4.69
N ARG A 21 -6.13 -18.03 4.74
CA ARG A 21 -7.07 -17.83 3.62
C ARG A 21 -7.07 -16.37 3.16
N VAL A 22 -7.24 -15.44 4.09
CA VAL A 22 -7.29 -14.00 3.77
C VAL A 22 -5.95 -13.52 3.22
N TYR A 23 -4.82 -13.97 3.74
CA TYR A 23 -3.51 -13.61 3.19
C TYR A 23 -3.33 -14.13 1.75
N HIS A 24 -3.80 -15.35 1.47
CA HIS A 24 -3.81 -15.84 0.10
C HIS A 24 -4.67 -14.95 -0.81
N GLU A 25 -5.89 -14.63 -0.39
CA GLU A 25 -6.79 -13.77 -1.16
C GLU A 25 -6.24 -12.35 -1.35
N ILE A 26 -5.61 -11.76 -0.32
CA ILE A 26 -4.93 -10.45 -0.42
C ILE A 26 -3.90 -10.47 -1.54
N ARG A 27 -3.03 -11.49 -1.56
CA ARG A 27 -2.01 -11.61 -2.60
C ARG A 27 -2.62 -11.70 -3.99
N GLN A 28 -3.68 -12.50 -4.15
CA GLN A 28 -4.35 -12.69 -5.44
C GLN A 28 -5.10 -11.44 -5.89
N THR A 29 -5.91 -10.84 -5.02
CA THR A 29 -6.77 -9.69 -5.35
C THR A 29 -5.98 -8.41 -5.51
N LEU A 30 -5.05 -8.10 -4.59
CA LEU A 30 -4.17 -6.92 -4.73
C LEU A 30 -3.06 -7.16 -5.76
N ARG A 31 -2.89 -8.40 -6.23
CA ARG A 31 -1.89 -8.82 -7.22
C ARG A 31 -0.47 -8.52 -6.74
N VAL A 32 -0.13 -8.95 -5.53
CA VAL A 32 1.16 -8.71 -4.86
C VAL A 32 1.79 -10.00 -4.37
N THR A 33 3.13 -10.03 -4.28
CA THR A 33 3.91 -11.22 -3.87
C THR A 33 3.88 -11.49 -2.37
N GLY A 34 3.44 -10.54 -1.54
CA GLY A 34 3.38 -10.70 -0.08
C GLY A 34 2.35 -9.80 0.57
N VAL A 35 2.11 -10.02 1.85
CA VAL A 35 1.18 -9.22 2.66
C VAL A 35 1.95 -8.14 3.42
N THR A 36 1.60 -6.88 3.21
CA THR A 36 2.27 -5.74 3.85
C THR A 36 2.05 -5.72 5.36
N LEU A 37 2.99 -5.13 6.09
CA LEU A 37 2.94 -5.06 7.56
C LEU A 37 1.67 -4.40 8.09
N ASN A 38 1.09 -3.45 7.37
CA ASN A 38 -0.17 -2.80 7.77
C ASN A 38 -1.34 -3.81 7.85
N LEU A 39 -1.50 -4.67 6.84
CA LEU A 39 -2.54 -5.71 6.83
C LEU A 39 -2.21 -6.83 7.84
N ARG A 40 -0.93 -7.20 7.95
CA ARG A 40 -0.47 -8.17 8.97
C ARG A 40 -0.73 -7.68 10.40
N ALA A 41 -0.63 -6.37 10.66
CA ALA A 41 -0.96 -5.78 11.95
C ALA A 41 -2.46 -5.89 12.29
N LEU A 42 -3.36 -5.83 11.30
CA LEU A 42 -4.79 -6.03 11.51
C LEU A 42 -5.16 -7.48 11.83
N ALA A 43 -4.40 -8.45 11.34
CA ALA A 43 -4.59 -9.86 11.65
C ALA A 43 -4.43 -10.17 13.15
N ALA A 44 -3.65 -9.38 13.87
CA ALA A 44 -3.47 -9.53 15.31
C ALA A 44 -4.75 -9.28 16.15
N TYR A 45 -5.80 -8.74 15.53
CA TYR A 45 -7.08 -8.44 16.20
C TYR A 45 -8.16 -9.51 15.93
N GLY A 46 -7.75 -10.77 15.71
CA GLY A 46 -8.66 -11.91 15.55
C GLY A 46 -9.56 -11.76 14.32
N PRO A 47 -10.91 -11.69 14.47
CA PRO A 47 -11.83 -11.67 13.34
C PRO A 47 -11.83 -10.38 12.53
N LEU A 48 -11.06 -9.36 12.95
CA LEU A 48 -11.09 -8.03 12.30
C LEU A 48 -10.64 -8.11 10.84
N LEU A 49 -9.48 -8.72 10.57
CA LEU A 49 -8.95 -8.76 9.20
C LEU A 49 -9.85 -9.56 8.24
N PRO A 50 -10.36 -10.76 8.59
CA PRO A 50 -11.34 -11.45 7.77
C PRO A 50 -12.59 -10.63 7.47
N ALA A 51 -13.20 -10.02 8.49
CA ALA A 51 -14.41 -9.21 8.32
C ALA A 51 -14.17 -7.96 7.47
N LEU A 52 -13.05 -7.27 7.69
CA LEU A 52 -12.63 -6.14 6.88
C LEU A 52 -12.42 -6.56 5.42
N TRP A 53 -11.70 -7.67 5.21
CA TRP A 53 -11.41 -8.18 3.89
C TRP A 53 -12.67 -8.54 3.11
N ASP A 54 -13.59 -9.28 3.72
CA ASP A 54 -14.87 -9.66 3.10
C ASP A 54 -15.72 -8.42 2.75
N ALA A 55 -15.66 -7.36 3.56
CA ALA A 55 -16.37 -6.11 3.28
C ALA A 55 -15.75 -5.30 2.13
N LEU A 56 -14.43 -5.33 1.99
CA LEU A 56 -13.70 -4.53 0.99
C LEU A 56 -13.55 -5.22 -0.35
N ARG A 57 -13.33 -6.54 -0.35
CA ARG A 57 -12.98 -7.34 -1.54
C ARG A 57 -13.87 -7.10 -2.75
N PRO A 58 -15.22 -6.95 -2.64
CA PRO A 58 -16.05 -6.68 -3.80
C PRO A 58 -15.59 -5.46 -4.60
N ASN A 59 -15.09 -4.41 -3.94
CA ASN A 59 -14.52 -3.25 -4.61
C ASN A 59 -13.12 -3.53 -5.16
N LEU A 60 -12.29 -4.25 -4.39
CA LEU A 60 -10.88 -4.49 -4.72
C LEU A 60 -10.70 -5.38 -5.96
N ASP A 61 -11.70 -6.19 -6.31
CA ASP A 61 -11.74 -7.03 -7.51
C ASP A 61 -12.11 -6.24 -8.79
N THR A 62 -12.39 -4.93 -8.67
CA THR A 62 -12.91 -4.13 -9.79
C THR A 62 -11.83 -3.35 -10.53
N ARG A 63 -12.07 -3.09 -11.81
CA ARG A 63 -11.28 -2.15 -12.61
C ARG A 63 -11.30 -0.74 -12.02
N ALA A 64 -12.41 -0.32 -11.44
CA ALA A 64 -12.55 0.98 -10.82
C ALA A 64 -11.54 1.19 -9.67
N PHE A 65 -11.27 0.14 -8.88
CA PHE A 65 -10.25 0.19 -7.83
C PHE A 65 -8.82 0.30 -8.41
N GLU A 66 -8.49 -0.45 -9.45
CA GLU A 66 -7.20 -0.33 -10.14
C GLU A 66 -7.00 1.07 -10.72
N ASP A 67 -8.02 1.61 -11.41
CA ASP A 67 -7.97 2.95 -11.99
C ASP A 67 -7.83 4.03 -10.89
N ALA A 68 -8.46 3.84 -9.72
CA ALA A 68 -8.30 4.72 -8.56
C ALA A 68 -6.85 4.69 -8.03
N ALA A 69 -6.28 3.50 -7.88
CA ALA A 69 -4.88 3.34 -7.45
C ALA A 69 -3.90 3.96 -8.47
N ASP A 70 -4.17 3.79 -9.77
CA ASP A 70 -3.35 4.37 -10.85
C ASP A 70 -3.39 5.91 -10.82
N ARG A 71 -4.54 6.52 -10.52
CA ARG A 71 -4.67 7.98 -10.36
C ARG A 71 -3.87 8.49 -9.15
N VAL A 72 -3.96 7.81 -8.01
CA VAL A 72 -3.16 8.14 -6.81
C VAL A 72 -1.66 8.03 -7.12
N ARG A 73 -1.25 6.97 -7.84
CA ARG A 73 0.15 6.78 -8.27
C ARG A 73 0.63 7.94 -9.15
N ALA A 74 -0.13 8.28 -10.17
CA ALA A 74 0.23 9.37 -11.08
C ALA A 74 0.33 10.72 -10.35
N GLU A 75 -0.54 10.98 -9.38
CA GLU A 75 -0.49 12.16 -8.54
C GLU A 75 0.74 12.17 -7.62
N ALA A 76 1.07 11.01 -7.00
CA ALA A 76 2.28 10.87 -6.18
C ALA A 76 3.55 11.17 -6.98
N VAL A 77 3.63 10.66 -8.22
CA VAL A 77 4.75 10.95 -9.14
C VAL A 77 4.80 12.43 -9.51
N GLY A 78 3.66 13.04 -9.81
CA GLY A 78 3.57 14.46 -10.10
C GLY A 78 4.02 15.34 -8.92
N ALA A 79 3.63 14.96 -7.69
CA ALA A 79 4.05 15.63 -6.47
C ALA A 79 5.55 15.43 -6.21
N ALA A 80 6.05 14.21 -6.33
CA ALA A 80 7.47 13.90 -6.19
C ALA A 80 8.34 14.66 -7.21
N ALA A 81 7.90 14.76 -8.46
CA ALA A 81 8.61 15.51 -9.50
C ALA A 81 8.69 17.03 -9.19
N ARG A 82 7.67 17.61 -8.53
CA ARG A 82 7.71 19.00 -8.07
C ARG A 82 8.64 19.21 -6.88
N ILE A 83 8.74 18.26 -5.97
CA ILE A 83 9.68 18.27 -4.83
C ILE A 83 11.13 18.18 -5.34
N GLY A 84 11.38 17.36 -6.38
CA GLY A 84 12.67 17.17 -7.02
C GLY A 84 13.26 15.79 -6.78
N ARG A 85 14.24 15.42 -7.60
CA ARG A 85 14.97 14.14 -7.49
C ARG A 85 15.85 14.12 -6.25
N LEU A 86 16.10 12.95 -5.72
CA LEU A 86 17.00 12.74 -4.59
C LEU A 86 18.46 12.72 -5.03
N ASP A 87 18.73 12.28 -6.25
CA ASP A 87 20.07 12.08 -6.82
C ASP A 87 20.97 11.23 -5.91
N ALA A 88 20.38 10.15 -5.36
CA ALA A 88 21.02 9.31 -4.37
C ALA A 88 21.76 8.10 -4.97
N VAL A 89 21.51 7.78 -6.24
CA VAL A 89 22.06 6.55 -6.89
C VAL A 89 23.48 6.73 -7.38
N GLY A 90 23.85 7.95 -7.74
CA GLY A 90 25.18 8.25 -8.27
C GLY A 90 26.29 7.93 -7.27
N GLY A 91 27.29 7.15 -7.68
CA GLY A 91 28.46 6.84 -6.85
C GLY A 91 28.31 5.68 -5.87
N LEU A 92 27.19 4.95 -5.85
CA LEU A 92 26.96 3.82 -4.92
C LEU A 92 27.73 2.54 -5.28
N GLY A 93 28.37 2.47 -6.46
CA GLY A 93 29.10 1.27 -6.87
C GLY A 93 28.25 0.02 -7.03
N LEU A 94 26.93 0.18 -7.29
CA LEU A 94 25.99 -0.92 -7.46
C LEU A 94 26.28 -1.68 -8.76
N GLY A 95 26.28 -3.02 -8.71
CA GLY A 95 26.31 -3.85 -9.90
C GLY A 95 24.99 -3.85 -10.67
N GLU A 96 25.02 -4.23 -11.94
CA GLU A 96 23.84 -4.24 -12.82
C GLU A 96 22.68 -5.08 -12.24
N SER A 97 22.98 -6.21 -11.62
CA SER A 97 21.97 -7.06 -10.97
C SER A 97 21.30 -6.34 -9.79
N GLN A 98 22.08 -5.64 -8.97
CA GLN A 98 21.55 -4.86 -7.85
C GLN A 98 20.67 -3.71 -8.33
N HIS A 99 21.10 -2.99 -9.39
CA HIS A 99 20.29 -1.95 -10.04
C HIS A 99 18.91 -2.48 -10.42
N ARG A 100 18.89 -3.62 -11.13
CA ARG A 100 17.63 -4.25 -11.58
C ARG A 100 16.74 -4.67 -10.41
N GLN A 101 17.33 -5.32 -9.39
CA GLN A 101 16.57 -5.79 -8.22
C GLN A 101 15.98 -4.62 -7.41
N ILE A 102 16.75 -3.54 -7.21
CA ILE A 102 16.25 -2.33 -6.52
C ILE A 102 15.09 -1.71 -7.29
N GLN A 103 15.21 -1.57 -8.62
CA GLN A 103 14.12 -1.06 -9.44
C GLN A 103 12.86 -1.94 -9.33
N MET A 104 12.99 -3.26 -9.42
CA MET A 104 11.87 -4.20 -9.27
C MET A 104 11.23 -4.13 -7.87
N ALA A 105 12.05 -3.95 -6.81
CA ALA A 105 11.55 -3.74 -5.45
C ALA A 105 10.80 -2.40 -5.31
N LEU A 106 11.30 -1.35 -5.94
CA LEU A 106 10.60 -0.06 -6.00
C LEU A 106 9.29 -0.16 -6.78
N ASP A 107 9.26 -0.86 -7.91
CA ASP A 107 8.05 -1.10 -8.70
C ASP A 107 6.96 -1.81 -7.89
N LEU A 108 7.33 -2.79 -7.05
CA LEU A 108 6.41 -3.46 -6.13
C LEU A 108 5.72 -2.46 -5.20
N TYR A 109 6.48 -1.60 -4.50
CA TYR A 109 5.90 -0.64 -3.56
C TYR A 109 5.24 0.55 -4.25
N HIS A 110 5.73 0.94 -5.41
CA HIS A 110 5.09 1.93 -6.28
C HIS A 110 3.73 1.45 -6.80
N TYR A 111 3.54 0.13 -6.91
CA TYR A 111 2.27 -0.49 -7.26
C TYR A 111 1.34 -0.65 -6.04
N VAL A 112 1.85 -1.15 -4.91
CA VAL A 112 0.99 -1.53 -3.78
C VAL A 112 0.61 -0.35 -2.88
N ASN A 113 1.48 0.63 -2.62
CA ASN A 113 1.18 1.73 -1.68
C ASN A 113 -0.02 2.57 -2.12
N PRO A 114 -0.20 2.97 -3.39
CA PRO A 114 -1.42 3.62 -3.85
C PRO A 114 -2.69 2.77 -3.63
N LYS A 115 -2.61 1.45 -3.84
CA LYS A 115 -3.73 0.53 -3.57
C LYS A 115 -4.10 0.50 -2.09
N LEU A 116 -3.09 0.41 -1.21
CA LEU A 116 -3.32 0.43 0.24
C LEU A 116 -3.92 1.75 0.71
N LEU A 117 -3.54 2.86 0.08
CA LEU A 117 -4.11 4.17 0.40
C LEU A 117 -5.59 4.25 0.03
N VAL A 118 -5.99 3.81 -1.17
CA VAL A 118 -7.40 3.76 -1.59
C VAL A 118 -8.18 2.74 -0.73
N LEU A 119 -7.60 1.57 -0.45
CA LEU A 119 -8.19 0.54 0.42
C LEU A 119 -8.46 1.10 1.83
N THR A 120 -7.51 1.82 2.41
CA THR A 120 -7.66 2.42 3.75
C THR A 120 -8.73 3.50 3.75
N ALA A 121 -8.77 4.36 2.73
CA ALA A 121 -9.83 5.36 2.58
C ALA A 121 -11.22 4.72 2.44
N LEU A 122 -11.32 3.61 1.73
CA LEU A 122 -12.54 2.82 1.59
C LEU A 122 -12.96 2.17 2.92
N ALA A 123 -11.99 1.60 3.67
CA ALA A 123 -12.24 1.03 4.99
C ALA A 123 -12.74 2.09 5.98
N ARG A 124 -12.13 3.27 5.96
CA ARG A 124 -12.56 4.43 6.76
C ARG A 124 -13.99 4.84 6.42
N LEU A 125 -14.29 4.96 5.13
CA LEU A 125 -15.63 5.31 4.67
C LEU A 125 -16.69 4.36 5.24
N GLY A 126 -16.46 3.04 5.18
CA GLY A 126 -17.36 2.04 5.74
C GLY A 126 -17.47 2.13 7.26
N PHE A 127 -16.33 2.25 7.95
CA PHE A 127 -16.24 2.33 9.41
C PHE A 127 -17.00 3.53 9.99
N ASP A 128 -16.98 4.68 9.31
CA ASP A 128 -17.69 5.89 9.69
C ASP A 128 -19.18 5.87 9.28
N GLY A 129 -19.67 4.75 8.74
CA GLY A 129 -21.06 4.63 8.27
C GLY A 129 -21.35 5.45 7.02
N GLY A 130 -20.30 5.87 6.31
CA GLY A 130 -20.42 6.59 5.05
C GLY A 130 -20.98 5.69 3.94
N THR A 131 -21.79 6.28 3.08
CA THR A 131 -22.33 5.59 1.90
C THR A 131 -21.45 5.86 0.70
N VAL A 132 -21.14 4.80 -0.05
CA VAL A 132 -20.66 4.94 -1.41
C VAL A 132 -21.77 5.65 -2.20
N GLU A 133 -21.45 6.71 -2.90
CA GLU A 133 -22.40 7.35 -3.81
C GLU A 133 -22.69 6.38 -4.96
N THR A 134 -23.60 5.44 -4.73
CA THR A 134 -24.18 4.68 -5.82
C THR A 134 -24.83 5.69 -6.77
N ARG A 135 -24.18 5.99 -7.88
CA ARG A 135 -24.81 6.78 -8.96
C ARG A 135 -26.05 6.01 -9.41
N ARG A 136 -27.18 6.35 -8.80
CA ARG A 136 -28.49 5.86 -9.21
C ARG A 136 -28.64 6.11 -10.71
N GLY A 137 -28.58 5.05 -11.50
CA GLY A 137 -28.86 5.12 -12.94
C GLY A 137 -27.81 4.52 -13.88
N ARG A 138 -26.67 4.03 -13.40
CA ARG A 138 -25.77 3.24 -14.22
C ARG A 138 -25.65 1.83 -13.66
N ALA A 139 -26.54 0.94 -14.13
CA ALA A 139 -26.27 -0.48 -14.21
C ALA A 139 -25.27 -0.73 -15.37
N ALA A 140 -24.16 0.03 -15.43
CA ALA A 140 -23.03 -0.38 -16.22
C ALA A 140 -22.46 -1.60 -15.53
N ALA A 141 -22.33 -2.70 -16.25
CA ALA A 141 -21.69 -3.91 -15.73
C ALA A 141 -20.35 -3.51 -15.08
N VAL A 142 -20.17 -3.85 -13.79
CA VAL A 142 -18.92 -3.56 -13.09
C VAL A 142 -17.85 -4.43 -13.72
N GLU A 143 -16.84 -3.81 -14.32
CA GLU A 143 -15.71 -4.53 -14.91
C GLU A 143 -14.85 -5.11 -13.79
N LEU A 144 -14.72 -6.42 -13.74
CA LEU A 144 -13.83 -7.13 -12.84
C LEU A 144 -12.46 -7.33 -13.50
N ILE A 145 -11.42 -7.44 -12.68
CA ILE A 145 -10.07 -7.73 -13.15
C ILE A 145 -9.69 -9.19 -12.84
N ASP A 146 -8.73 -9.70 -13.58
CA ASP A 146 -8.15 -11.00 -13.29
C ASP A 146 -7.27 -10.89 -12.06
N ARG A 147 -7.50 -11.82 -11.11
CA ARG A 147 -6.67 -11.99 -9.93
C ARG A 147 -5.36 -12.67 -10.30
N GLY A 148 -4.38 -12.50 -9.47
CA GLY A 148 -3.11 -13.20 -9.60
C GLY A 148 -1.92 -12.25 -9.62
N VAL A 149 -0.82 -12.73 -9.07
CA VAL A 149 0.43 -11.99 -8.97
C VAL A 149 1.08 -11.89 -10.33
N PRO A 150 1.49 -10.68 -10.81
CA PRO A 150 2.27 -10.56 -12.03
C PRO A 150 3.58 -11.34 -11.96
N GLY A 151 3.86 -12.16 -12.96
CA GLY A 151 5.04 -13.05 -12.96
C GLY A 151 6.39 -12.33 -12.93
N THR A 152 6.41 -11.03 -13.22
CA THR A 152 7.61 -10.19 -13.19
C THR A 152 7.76 -9.39 -11.89
N MET A 153 6.81 -9.50 -10.95
CA MET A 153 6.85 -8.75 -9.70
C MET A 153 7.92 -9.31 -8.77
N TYR A 154 8.70 -8.42 -8.16
CA TYR A 154 9.71 -8.77 -7.16
C TYR A 154 9.08 -9.45 -5.94
N PRO A 155 9.70 -10.47 -5.35
CA PRO A 155 9.25 -11.03 -4.07
C PRO A 155 9.25 -9.96 -2.97
N MET A 156 8.21 -9.96 -2.11
CA MET A 156 8.17 -9.05 -0.96
C MET A 156 9.06 -9.61 0.17
N GLU A 157 10.37 -9.60 -0.05
CA GLU A 157 11.36 -9.98 0.95
C GLU A 157 11.72 -8.78 1.81
N MET A 158 11.92 -9.00 3.11
CA MET A 158 12.17 -7.95 4.09
C MET A 158 13.25 -8.37 5.07
N VAL A 159 14.17 -7.46 5.38
CA VAL A 159 15.08 -7.65 6.51
C VAL A 159 14.29 -7.56 7.82
N GLU A 160 14.44 -8.56 8.69
CA GLU A 160 13.85 -8.53 10.02
C GLU A 160 14.60 -7.57 10.93
N GLU A 161 13.86 -6.78 11.75
CA GLU A 161 14.47 -5.72 12.57
C GLU A 161 15.39 -6.30 13.66
N GLY A 162 14.95 -7.39 14.32
CA GLY A 162 15.68 -8.00 15.43
C GLY A 162 17.06 -8.55 15.05
N PRO A 163 17.16 -9.43 14.03
CA PRO A 163 18.41 -10.03 13.60
C PRO A 163 19.23 -9.17 12.63
N ALA A 164 18.80 -7.94 12.32
CA ALA A 164 19.51 -7.05 11.39
C ALA A 164 20.94 -6.76 11.83
N ASP A 165 21.85 -6.57 10.85
CA ASP A 165 23.20 -6.10 11.11
C ASP A 165 23.21 -4.75 11.84
N PRO A 166 24.26 -4.45 12.65
CA PRO A 166 24.32 -3.22 13.43
C PRO A 166 24.12 -1.94 12.64
N GLU A 167 24.65 -1.85 11.41
CA GLU A 167 24.48 -0.68 10.54
C GLU A 167 23.02 -0.54 10.07
N VAL A 168 22.39 -1.62 9.66
CA VAL A 168 20.97 -1.65 9.25
C VAL A 168 20.08 -1.32 10.44
N ARG A 169 20.40 -1.83 11.64
CA ARG A 169 19.67 -1.54 12.87
C ARG A 169 19.73 -0.06 13.22
N ALA A 170 20.92 0.55 13.18
CA ALA A 170 21.08 1.98 13.42
C ALA A 170 20.26 2.84 12.43
N LEU A 171 20.20 2.41 11.17
CA LEU A 171 19.39 3.05 10.13
C LEU A 171 17.88 2.89 10.41
N PHE A 172 17.45 1.69 10.80
CA PHE A 172 16.07 1.45 11.22
C PHE A 172 15.67 2.28 12.43
N ASP A 173 16.52 2.39 13.44
CA ASP A 173 16.31 3.24 14.62
C ASP A 173 16.16 4.73 14.23
N ASP A 174 16.93 5.19 13.24
CA ASP A 174 16.82 6.57 12.76
C ASP A 174 15.52 6.79 11.96
N ILE A 175 15.13 5.84 11.12
CA ILE A 175 13.85 5.85 10.38
C ILE A 175 12.67 5.88 11.37
N GLN A 176 12.66 4.99 12.36
CA GLN A 176 11.60 4.91 13.37
C GLN A 176 11.46 6.21 14.16
N ARG A 177 12.57 6.77 14.64
CA ARG A 177 12.58 8.05 15.37
C ARG A 177 12.09 9.20 14.51
N THR A 178 12.56 9.28 13.26
CA THR A 178 12.23 10.38 12.35
C THR A 178 10.75 10.34 11.93
N LEU A 179 10.23 9.14 11.65
CA LEU A 179 8.83 8.95 11.26
C LEU A 179 7.88 8.80 12.46
N ALA A 180 8.41 8.85 13.69
CA ALA A 180 7.65 8.61 14.92
C ALA A 180 6.87 7.28 14.88
N ARG A 181 7.52 6.19 14.43
CA ARG A 181 6.91 4.87 14.23
C ARG A 181 7.51 3.81 15.14
N PRO A 182 6.70 2.87 15.65
CA PRO A 182 7.18 1.79 16.50
C PRO A 182 7.89 0.67 15.73
N ALA A 183 7.70 0.62 14.41
CA ALA A 183 8.28 -0.39 13.52
C ALA A 183 8.60 0.24 12.17
N VAL A 184 9.59 -0.30 11.48
CA VAL A 184 9.98 0.11 10.12
C VAL A 184 9.00 -0.49 9.11
N ASN A 185 8.55 0.30 8.15
CA ASN A 185 7.60 -0.13 7.13
C ASN A 185 8.23 -1.11 6.12
N SER A 186 7.37 -1.89 5.46
CA SER A 186 7.78 -2.96 4.54
C SER A 186 8.72 -2.48 3.44
N ASP A 187 8.46 -1.32 2.86
CA ASP A 187 9.27 -0.71 1.81
C ASP A 187 10.71 -0.45 2.24
N TYR A 188 10.92 0.18 3.39
CA TYR A 188 12.27 0.39 3.93
C TYR A 188 12.95 -0.92 4.31
N ARG A 189 12.19 -1.89 4.86
CA ARG A 189 12.73 -3.20 5.23
C ARG A 189 13.16 -4.01 4.00
N THR A 190 12.44 -3.91 2.88
CA THR A 190 12.86 -4.50 1.61
C THR A 190 14.09 -3.78 1.05
N LEU A 191 14.12 -2.44 1.07
CA LEU A 191 15.28 -1.68 0.60
C LEU A 191 16.53 -1.91 1.45
N ALA A 192 16.39 -2.37 2.71
CA ALA A 192 17.50 -2.75 3.57
C ALA A 192 18.25 -4.01 3.09
N LEU A 193 17.73 -4.76 2.11
CA LEU A 193 18.51 -5.77 1.38
C LEU A 193 19.71 -5.16 0.65
N TRP A 194 19.66 -3.85 0.40
CA TRP A 194 20.77 -3.04 -0.15
C TRP A 194 21.06 -1.88 0.80
N PRO A 195 21.78 -2.11 1.92
CA PRO A 195 21.93 -1.12 3.00
C PRO A 195 22.51 0.21 2.53
N GLY A 196 23.54 0.16 1.67
CA GLY A 196 24.16 1.37 1.09
C GLY A 196 23.17 2.20 0.28
N TYR A 197 22.26 1.56 -0.48
CA TYR A 197 21.21 2.26 -1.21
C TYR A 197 20.19 2.88 -0.25
N LEU A 198 19.69 2.11 0.72
CA LEU A 198 18.72 2.63 1.70
C LEU A 198 19.31 3.80 2.47
N ALA A 199 20.57 3.73 2.93
CA ALA A 199 21.24 4.82 3.64
C ALA A 199 21.33 6.08 2.76
N ALA A 200 21.68 5.93 1.50
CA ALA A 200 21.79 7.04 0.55
C ALA A 200 20.45 7.73 0.31
N VAL A 201 19.39 6.98 -0.06
CA VAL A 201 18.06 7.57 -0.30
C VAL A 201 17.46 8.14 0.98
N TRP A 202 17.66 7.51 2.13
CA TRP A 202 17.18 8.02 3.42
C TRP A 202 17.83 9.34 3.80
N SER A 203 19.15 9.46 3.64
CA SER A 203 19.87 10.71 3.93
C SER A 203 19.36 11.89 3.10
N ARG A 204 18.92 11.65 1.86
CA ARG A 204 18.35 12.66 0.96
C ARG A 204 16.87 12.93 1.24
N LEU A 205 16.11 11.89 1.60
CA LEU A 205 14.69 12.03 1.93
C LEU A 205 14.47 12.76 3.25
N LYS A 206 15.26 12.46 4.28
CA LYS A 206 15.06 12.94 5.66
C LYS A 206 14.87 14.46 5.76
N PRO A 207 15.68 15.33 5.13
CA PRO A 207 15.45 16.79 5.15
C PRO A 207 14.20 17.22 4.39
N ILE A 208 13.71 16.43 3.43
CA ILE A 208 12.50 16.72 2.65
C ILE A 208 11.25 16.52 3.52
N LEU A 209 11.26 15.54 4.42
CA LEU A 209 10.13 15.23 5.31
C LEU A 209 9.69 16.42 6.18
N ALA A 210 10.60 17.36 6.46
CA ALA A 210 10.30 18.56 7.25
C ALA A 210 9.76 19.74 6.41
N ARG A 211 9.68 19.61 5.08
CA ARG A 211 9.23 20.68 4.20
C ARG A 211 7.70 20.74 4.14
N GLN A 212 7.17 21.94 4.11
CA GLN A 212 5.73 22.16 4.01
C GLN A 212 5.13 21.61 2.70
N GLU A 213 5.87 21.69 1.61
CA GLU A 213 5.45 21.15 0.29
C GLU A 213 5.26 19.63 0.33
N TYR A 214 6.10 18.92 1.12
CA TYR A 214 5.96 17.49 1.32
C TYR A 214 4.67 17.14 2.08
N GLU A 215 4.38 17.86 3.17
CA GLU A 215 3.15 17.63 3.95
C GLU A 215 1.90 17.97 3.12
N TRP A 216 1.89 19.03 2.35
CA TRP A 216 0.79 19.37 1.44
C TRP A 216 0.60 18.30 0.36
N ALA A 217 1.70 17.79 -0.22
CA ALA A 217 1.62 16.71 -1.19
C ALA A 217 1.03 15.44 -0.58
N ALA A 218 1.48 15.04 0.61
CA ALA A 218 0.95 13.88 1.31
C ALA A 218 -0.54 14.05 1.66
N GLN A 219 -0.95 15.24 2.13
CA GLN A 219 -2.35 15.55 2.41
C GLN A 219 -3.21 15.46 1.14
N GLY A 220 -2.75 16.04 0.02
CA GLY A 220 -3.45 15.97 -1.27
C GLY A 220 -3.69 14.54 -1.73
N LEU A 221 -2.69 13.65 -1.59
CA LEU A 221 -2.85 12.23 -1.91
C LEU A 221 -3.93 11.56 -1.05
N GLY A 222 -3.97 11.88 0.24
CA GLY A 222 -5.02 11.38 1.15
C GLY A 222 -6.41 11.87 0.73
N ASP A 223 -6.55 13.16 0.38
CA ASP A 223 -7.81 13.74 -0.09
C ASP A 223 -8.28 13.09 -1.39
N THR A 224 -7.36 12.90 -2.34
CA THR A 224 -7.63 12.21 -3.61
C THR A 224 -8.09 10.78 -3.37
N ALA A 225 -7.42 10.02 -2.51
CA ALA A 225 -7.82 8.65 -2.21
C ALA A 225 -9.21 8.58 -1.56
N ARG A 226 -9.54 9.51 -0.65
CA ARG A 226 -10.88 9.59 -0.04
C ARG A 226 -11.96 9.92 -1.07
N ALA A 227 -11.69 10.84 -2.00
CA ALA A 227 -12.62 11.16 -3.07
C ALA A 227 -12.87 9.94 -3.98
N LEU A 228 -11.80 9.25 -4.39
CA LEU A 228 -11.88 8.07 -5.25
C LEU A 228 -12.58 6.89 -4.57
N ALA A 229 -12.38 6.70 -3.26
CA ALA A 229 -13.04 5.65 -2.49
C ALA A 229 -14.58 5.79 -2.50
N ARG A 230 -15.11 7.03 -2.51
CA ARG A 230 -16.56 7.29 -2.59
C ARG A 230 -17.17 6.92 -3.95
N ASP A 231 -16.34 6.91 -5.00
CA ASP A 231 -16.77 6.59 -6.37
C ASP A 231 -16.72 5.08 -6.68
N LEU A 232 -16.26 4.24 -5.74
CA LEU A 232 -16.20 2.79 -5.92
C LEU A 232 -17.59 2.15 -5.91
N PRO A 233 -17.81 1.03 -6.63
CA PRO A 233 -19.16 0.57 -6.97
C PRO A 233 -19.94 -0.09 -5.84
N TYR A 234 -19.27 -0.64 -4.80
CA TYR A 234 -19.93 -1.44 -3.78
C TYR A 234 -19.89 -0.79 -2.40
N PRO A 235 -20.97 -0.86 -1.61
CA PRO A 235 -20.96 -0.42 -0.22
C PRO A 235 -20.00 -1.27 0.63
N VAL A 236 -19.47 -0.67 1.70
CA VAL A 236 -18.59 -1.35 2.66
C VAL A 236 -19.34 -1.53 3.98
N PRO A 237 -19.90 -2.71 4.24
CA PRO A 237 -20.70 -2.97 5.43
C PRO A 237 -19.81 -3.29 6.65
N LEU A 238 -18.89 -2.39 7.01
CA LEU A 238 -18.02 -2.51 8.19
C LEU A 238 -18.12 -1.25 9.04
N THR A 239 -19.22 -1.12 9.78
CA THR A 239 -19.44 0.01 10.69
C THR A 239 -18.81 -0.22 12.06
N ARG A 240 -18.73 0.84 12.90
CA ARG A 240 -18.28 0.75 14.30
C ARG A 240 -19.07 -0.31 15.10
N GLU A 241 -20.38 -0.35 14.91
CA GLU A 241 -21.27 -1.31 15.58
C GLU A 241 -20.93 -2.75 15.16
N ARG A 242 -20.66 -2.97 13.87
CA ARG A 242 -20.28 -4.29 13.36
C ARG A 242 -18.93 -4.74 13.90
N VAL A 243 -17.96 -3.84 13.98
CA VAL A 243 -16.64 -4.11 14.59
C VAL A 243 -16.81 -4.48 16.08
N THR A 244 -17.61 -3.73 16.82
CA THR A 244 -17.93 -4.02 18.22
C THR A 244 -18.63 -5.39 18.38
N ALA A 245 -19.55 -5.73 17.49
CA ALA A 245 -20.22 -7.03 17.47
C ALA A 245 -19.28 -8.22 17.20
N LEU A 246 -18.13 -7.97 16.58
CA LEU A 246 -17.05 -8.97 16.43
C LEU A 246 -16.20 -9.16 17.70
N GLY A 247 -16.49 -8.42 18.77
CA GLY A 247 -15.67 -8.42 19.99
C GLY A 247 -14.37 -7.65 19.87
N VAL A 248 -14.25 -6.77 18.87
CA VAL A 248 -13.07 -5.91 18.65
C VAL A 248 -13.41 -4.50 19.14
N ASP A 249 -12.49 -3.89 19.86
CA ASP A 249 -12.62 -2.52 20.32
C ASP A 249 -12.60 -1.54 19.14
N ALA A 250 -13.72 -0.85 18.92
CA ALA A 250 -13.89 0.08 17.81
C ALA A 250 -12.95 1.29 17.88
N GLU A 251 -12.56 1.74 19.09
CA GLU A 251 -11.60 2.83 19.26
C GLU A 251 -10.19 2.40 18.79
N THR A 252 -9.78 1.19 19.12
CA THR A 252 -8.53 0.62 18.61
C THR A 252 -8.51 0.56 17.08
N VAL A 253 -9.62 0.19 16.44
CA VAL A 253 -9.72 0.18 14.97
C VAL A 253 -9.66 1.58 14.38
N ASP A 254 -10.33 2.55 15.02
CA ASP A 254 -10.31 3.96 14.64
C ASP A 254 -8.88 4.52 14.65
N GLU A 255 -8.15 4.29 15.75
CA GLU A 255 -6.75 4.68 15.88
C GLU A 255 -5.87 4.07 14.78
N ARG A 256 -6.07 2.78 14.45
CA ARG A 256 -5.31 2.10 13.39
C ARG A 256 -5.62 2.65 12.01
N LEU A 257 -6.89 2.88 11.69
CA LEU A 257 -7.26 3.49 10.41
C LEU A 257 -6.68 4.91 10.30
N ALA A 258 -6.80 5.73 11.37
CA ALA A 258 -6.22 7.07 11.39
C ALA A 258 -4.68 7.06 11.26
N GLU A 259 -4.02 6.06 11.84
CA GLU A 259 -2.58 5.83 11.68
C GLU A 259 -2.22 5.55 10.21
N PHE A 260 -2.96 4.67 9.54
CA PHE A 260 -2.72 4.32 8.14
C PHE A 260 -3.03 5.47 7.19
N GLU A 261 -4.09 6.25 7.45
CA GLU A 261 -4.42 7.45 6.68
C GLU A 261 -3.33 8.52 6.72
N ARG A 262 -2.62 8.65 7.84
CA ARG A 262 -1.47 9.57 7.95
C ARG A 262 -0.20 9.01 7.30
N LEU A 263 -0.03 7.70 7.31
CA LEU A 263 1.20 7.03 6.89
C LEU A 263 1.26 6.78 5.39
N LEU A 264 0.20 6.18 4.83
CA LEU A 264 0.22 5.65 3.46
C LEU A 264 0.42 6.72 2.38
N PRO A 265 -0.13 7.95 2.49
CA PRO A 265 0.20 9.02 1.55
C PRO A 265 1.71 9.31 1.52
N LYS A 266 2.36 9.32 2.69
CA LYS A 266 3.79 9.55 2.82
C LYS A 266 4.62 8.42 2.22
N LEU A 267 4.21 7.16 2.42
CA LEU A 267 4.88 6.01 1.80
C LEU A 267 4.75 6.02 0.27
N ALA A 268 3.57 6.32 -0.25
CA ALA A 268 3.38 6.46 -1.70
C ALA A 268 4.27 7.56 -2.29
N LEU A 269 4.38 8.71 -1.62
CA LEU A 269 5.23 9.82 -2.03
C LEU A 269 6.72 9.48 -1.92
N ASN A 270 7.14 8.81 -0.83
CA ASN A 270 8.54 8.43 -0.61
C ASN A 270 9.02 7.45 -1.68
N VAL A 271 8.22 6.44 -1.98
CA VAL A 271 8.56 5.47 -3.04
C VAL A 271 8.61 6.14 -4.41
N ALA A 272 7.71 7.10 -4.69
CA ALA A 272 7.77 7.88 -5.93
C ALA A 272 9.05 8.72 -6.02
N LEU A 273 9.50 9.34 -4.90
CA LEU A 273 10.77 10.06 -4.83
C LEU A 273 11.97 9.15 -5.08
N PHE A 274 11.99 7.94 -4.48
CA PHE A 274 13.05 6.95 -4.70
C PHE A 274 13.09 6.48 -6.16
N ALA A 275 11.91 6.21 -6.74
CA ALA A 275 11.79 5.71 -8.10
C ALA A 275 12.18 6.75 -9.18
N LEU A 276 12.02 8.06 -8.89
CA LEU A 276 12.43 9.13 -9.80
C LEU A 276 13.93 9.15 -10.09
N ASP A 277 14.77 8.62 -9.22
CA ASP A 277 16.22 8.50 -9.47
C ASP A 277 16.55 7.47 -10.55
N TRP A 278 15.62 6.55 -10.83
CA TRP A 278 15.81 5.44 -11.77
C TRP A 278 15.02 5.62 -13.07
N THR A 279 13.82 6.19 -12.97
CA THR A 279 12.85 6.19 -14.07
C THR A 279 12.24 7.58 -14.25
N PRO A 280 12.10 8.08 -15.49
CA PRO A 280 11.45 9.36 -15.76
C PRO A 280 9.99 9.40 -15.27
N ALA A 281 9.53 10.56 -14.78
CA ALA A 281 8.19 10.74 -14.21
C ALA A 281 7.07 10.28 -15.15
N ALA A 282 7.17 10.54 -16.46
CA ALA A 282 6.16 10.14 -17.43
C ALA A 282 5.98 8.61 -17.56
N ALA A 283 7.05 7.84 -17.30
CA ALA A 283 6.99 6.38 -17.27
C ALA A 283 6.43 5.90 -15.92
N LEU A 284 6.89 6.48 -14.80
CA LEU A 284 6.44 6.15 -13.45
C LEU A 284 4.96 6.44 -13.20
N ALA A 285 4.38 7.44 -13.87
CA ALA A 285 2.96 7.75 -13.76
C ALA A 285 2.05 6.61 -14.26
N ARG A 286 2.61 5.65 -14.99
CA ARG A 286 1.90 4.45 -15.45
C ARG A 286 2.10 3.30 -14.46
N SER A 287 1.12 2.40 -14.39
CA SER A 287 1.28 1.19 -13.58
C SER A 287 2.46 0.34 -14.08
N PRO A 288 3.38 -0.10 -13.20
CA PRO A 288 4.41 -1.06 -13.57
C PRO A 288 3.82 -2.46 -13.88
N PHE A 289 2.60 -2.74 -13.40
CA PHE A 289 1.88 -4.00 -13.61
C PHE A 289 0.45 -3.74 -14.09
N PRO A 290 0.25 -3.22 -15.32
CA PRO A 290 -1.05 -2.86 -15.80
C PRO A 290 -1.99 -4.07 -15.87
N VAL A 291 -3.29 -3.82 -15.67
CA VAL A 291 -4.33 -4.83 -15.84
C VAL A 291 -4.78 -4.81 -17.30
N GLU A 292 -4.72 -5.96 -17.93
CA GLU A 292 -5.25 -6.11 -19.30
C GLU A 292 -6.78 -5.99 -19.29
N ARG A 293 -7.32 -5.31 -20.28
CA ARG A 293 -8.77 -5.32 -20.51
C ARG A 293 -9.15 -6.68 -21.06
N ARG A 294 -10.09 -7.39 -20.43
CA ARG A 294 -10.75 -8.52 -21.10
C ARG A 294 -11.40 -7.99 -22.36
N ARG A 295 -10.83 -8.30 -23.52
CA ARG A 295 -11.57 -8.22 -24.78
C ARG A 295 -12.58 -9.37 -24.73
N PHE A 296 -13.85 -9.06 -24.49
CA PHE A 296 -14.92 -9.98 -24.90
C PHE A 296 -14.83 -10.05 -26.43
N GLU A 297 -14.17 -11.07 -26.93
CA GLU A 297 -14.45 -11.51 -28.31
C GLU A 297 -15.92 -11.93 -28.26
N ALA A 298 -16.77 -11.08 -28.84
CA ALA A 298 -18.11 -11.49 -29.20
C ALA A 298 -17.92 -12.69 -30.13
N ASP A 299 -18.21 -13.88 -29.61
CA ASP A 299 -18.17 -15.12 -30.37
C ASP A 299 -19.15 -14.93 -31.55
N GLY A 300 -18.57 -14.50 -32.67
CA GLY A 300 -19.28 -14.29 -33.92
C GLY A 300 -19.72 -15.63 -34.43
N GLY A 301 -20.91 -16.03 -34.06
CA GLY A 301 -21.58 -17.19 -34.62
C GLY A 301 -21.43 -17.17 -36.15
N ARG A 302 -20.60 -18.04 -36.67
CA ARG A 302 -20.71 -18.52 -38.03
C ARG A 302 -21.38 -19.88 -37.98
N ARG A 303 -22.61 -19.87 -38.50
CA ARG A 303 -23.29 -21.05 -38.99
C ARG A 303 -22.54 -21.63 -40.19
#